data_a72c2a4c0d0629abf554d5bcaf6710d2
#
_entry.id   a72c2a4c0d0629abf554d5bcaf6710d2
#
_cell.length_a   1.000
_cell.length_b   1.000
_cell.length_c   1.000
_cell.angle_alpha   90.00
_cell.angle_beta   90.00
_cell.angle_gamma   90.00
#
_symmetry.space_group_name_H-M   'P 1'
#
loop_
_entity.id
_entity.type
_entity.pdbx_description
1 polymer ?
#
loop_
_entity_poly.entity_id
_entity_poly.type
_entity_poly.pdbx_seq_one_letter_code
_entity_poly.pdbx_strand_id
1 'polypeptide(L)'
;MDNNNLHKEIDLIQNCINRMARNSFMLKGWAISLLAVVLALTADRLNPLFLFCSVFIPLLCFWYLDAFFLRAEKMYRKMYEWVLKERKEGKMDFQYDLDPSRFKNQVETHCCVMFSKTLRVFYGIPLLVVLFVILYNSRDIICCCFCGC
;
A
#
# COMPACT_ATOMS: atom_id res chain seq x y z
N MET A 1 39.32 6.02 -3.33
CA MET A 1 37.85 6.04 -3.59
C MET A 1 37.38 7.47 -3.61
N ASP A 2 36.75 7.92 -4.68
CA ASP A 2 36.28 9.30 -4.75
C ASP A 2 35.01 9.43 -3.88
N ASN A 3 35.11 10.10 -2.75
CA ASN A 3 34.00 10.27 -1.81
C ASN A 3 32.75 10.85 -2.49
N ASN A 4 32.95 11.67 -3.53
CA ASN A 4 31.87 12.26 -4.31
C ASN A 4 31.00 11.21 -5.03
N ASN A 5 31.60 10.15 -5.56
CA ASN A 5 30.87 9.11 -6.27
C ASN A 5 30.04 8.24 -5.31
N LEU A 6 30.57 7.96 -4.13
CA LEU A 6 29.84 7.24 -3.09
C LEU A 6 28.63 8.05 -2.61
N HIS A 7 28.81 9.34 -2.35
CA HIS A 7 27.68 10.19 -1.93
C HIS A 7 26.58 10.25 -2.97
N LYS A 8 26.94 10.38 -4.25
CA LYS A 8 25.95 10.37 -5.35
C LYS A 8 25.18 9.05 -5.44
N GLU A 9 25.87 7.91 -5.31
CA GLU A 9 25.22 6.59 -5.32
C GLU A 9 24.24 6.44 -4.16
N ILE A 10 24.66 6.83 -2.95
CA ILE A 10 23.83 6.82 -1.76
C ILE A 10 22.61 7.72 -1.91
N ASP A 11 22.78 8.93 -2.44
CA ASP A 11 21.69 9.89 -2.65
C ASP A 11 20.66 9.35 -3.65
N LEU A 12 21.11 8.70 -4.73
CA LEU A 12 20.19 8.07 -5.68
C LEU A 12 19.34 6.98 -5.05
N ILE A 13 19.93 6.11 -4.22
CA ILE A 13 19.20 5.05 -3.52
C ILE A 13 18.23 5.64 -2.50
N GLN A 14 18.66 6.65 -1.73
CA GLN A 14 17.79 7.33 -0.76
C GLN A 14 16.61 8.03 -1.45
N ASN A 15 16.83 8.63 -2.63
CA ASN A 15 15.77 9.23 -3.42
C ASN A 15 14.74 8.18 -3.87
N CYS A 16 15.19 6.96 -4.24
CA CYS A 16 14.27 5.86 -4.55
C CYS A 16 13.47 5.43 -3.32
N ILE A 17 14.12 5.27 -2.16
CA ILE A 17 13.45 4.93 -0.89
C ILE A 17 12.38 5.97 -0.55
N ASN A 18 12.74 7.26 -0.58
CA ASN A 18 11.83 8.36 -0.27
C ASN A 18 10.66 8.43 -1.24
N ARG A 19 10.90 8.16 -2.53
CA ARG A 19 9.85 8.10 -3.54
C ARG A 19 8.86 6.97 -3.27
N MET A 20 9.35 5.76 -2.92
CA MET A 20 8.48 4.63 -2.59
C MET A 20 7.66 4.89 -1.31
N ALA A 21 8.30 5.41 -0.27
CA ALA A 21 7.63 5.79 0.98
C ALA A 21 6.55 6.86 0.75
N ARG A 22 6.86 7.89 -0.04
CA ARG A 22 5.90 8.95 -0.40
C ARG A 22 4.72 8.40 -1.19
N ASN A 23 4.95 7.50 -2.15
CA ASN A 23 3.87 6.88 -2.91
C ASN A 23 2.94 6.07 -2.01
N SER A 24 3.48 5.28 -1.08
CA SER A 24 2.70 4.56 -0.06
C SER A 24 1.86 5.52 0.79
N PHE A 25 2.43 6.62 1.24
CA PHE A 25 1.70 7.64 2.01
C PHE A 25 0.58 8.31 1.20
N MET A 26 0.86 8.67 -0.06
CA MET A 26 -0.15 9.26 -0.96
C MET A 26 -1.32 8.32 -1.21
N LEU A 27 -1.08 7.03 -1.42
CA LEU A 27 -2.15 6.04 -1.61
C LEU A 27 -3.10 5.98 -0.40
N LYS A 28 -2.56 6.09 0.81
CA LYS A 28 -3.38 6.15 2.04
C LYS A 28 -4.28 7.40 2.05
N GLY A 29 -3.73 8.55 1.66
CA GLY A 29 -4.50 9.78 1.51
C GLY A 29 -5.64 9.64 0.48
N TRP A 30 -5.32 9.09 -0.69
CA TRP A 30 -6.31 8.84 -1.75
C TRP A 30 -7.40 7.86 -1.31
N ALA A 31 -7.04 6.79 -0.59
CA ALA A 31 -8.02 5.82 -0.08
C ALA A 31 -9.01 6.45 0.90
N ILE A 32 -8.53 7.29 1.83
CA ILE A 32 -9.40 8.02 2.79
C ILE A 32 -10.28 9.02 2.05
N SER A 33 -9.72 9.78 1.10
CA SER A 33 -10.48 10.77 0.34
C SER A 33 -11.60 10.13 -0.49
N LEU A 34 -11.29 9.01 -1.16
CA LEU A 34 -12.28 8.26 -1.92
C LEU A 34 -13.42 7.76 -1.01
N LEU A 35 -13.06 7.17 0.14
CA LEU A 35 -14.04 6.68 1.10
C LEU A 35 -14.96 7.81 1.59
N ALA A 36 -14.40 8.96 1.94
CA ALA A 36 -15.16 10.12 2.38
C ALA A 36 -16.13 10.64 1.30
N VAL A 37 -15.66 10.75 0.06
CA VAL A 37 -16.49 11.19 -1.08
C VAL A 37 -17.64 10.22 -1.34
N VAL A 38 -17.36 8.91 -1.40
CA VAL A 38 -18.41 7.92 -1.66
C VAL A 38 -19.44 7.89 -0.53
N LEU A 39 -19.01 7.96 0.73
CA LEU A 39 -19.93 8.01 1.86
C LEU A 39 -20.80 9.28 1.84
N ALA A 40 -20.25 10.43 1.48
CA ALA A 40 -21.00 11.67 1.35
C ALA A 40 -22.06 11.61 0.22
N LEU A 41 -21.72 11.02 -0.92
CA LEU A 41 -22.64 10.89 -2.06
C LEU A 41 -23.74 9.84 -1.83
N THR A 42 -23.52 8.89 -0.94
CA THR A 42 -24.48 7.81 -0.66
C THR A 42 -25.31 8.02 0.60
N ALA A 43 -25.16 9.17 1.28
CA ALA A 43 -25.82 9.45 2.55
C ALA A 43 -27.35 9.34 2.47
N ASP A 44 -27.96 9.79 1.37
CA ASP A 44 -29.43 9.87 1.21
C ASP A 44 -30.04 8.59 0.60
N ARG A 45 -29.28 7.81 -0.15
CA ARG A 45 -29.75 6.60 -0.84
C ARG A 45 -28.66 5.54 -0.89
N LEU A 46 -28.56 4.75 0.16
CA LEU A 46 -27.62 3.63 0.23
C LEU A 46 -28.10 2.46 -0.65
N ASN A 47 -27.60 2.39 -1.89
CA ASN A 47 -27.68 1.16 -2.66
C ASN A 47 -26.51 0.25 -2.23
N PRO A 48 -26.76 -0.90 -1.59
CA PRO A 48 -25.70 -1.77 -1.06
C PRO A 48 -24.72 -2.25 -2.13
N LEU A 49 -25.22 -2.55 -3.33
CA LEU A 49 -24.38 -3.00 -4.45
C LEU A 49 -23.49 -1.87 -4.97
N PHE A 50 -24.03 -0.65 -5.10
CA PHE A 50 -23.25 0.51 -5.50
C PHE A 50 -22.14 0.81 -4.50
N LEU A 51 -22.47 0.81 -3.20
CA LEU A 51 -21.51 1.03 -2.12
C LEU A 51 -20.40 -0.03 -2.13
N PHE A 52 -20.77 -1.31 -2.31
CA PHE A 52 -19.82 -2.40 -2.41
C PHE A 52 -18.85 -2.20 -3.57
N CYS A 53 -19.33 -1.98 -4.78
CA CYS A 53 -18.47 -1.81 -5.95
C CYS A 53 -17.62 -0.54 -5.88
N SER A 54 -18.19 0.58 -5.43
CA SER A 54 -17.52 1.89 -5.44
C SER A 54 -16.48 2.05 -4.35
N VAL A 55 -16.57 1.31 -3.25
CA VAL A 55 -15.62 1.40 -2.13
C VAL A 55 -14.73 0.17 -2.05
N PHE A 56 -15.33 -1.01 -2.07
CA PHE A 56 -14.61 -2.26 -1.81
C PHE A 56 -13.53 -2.55 -2.85
N ILE A 57 -13.87 -2.42 -4.14
CA ILE A 57 -12.92 -2.70 -5.23
C ILE A 57 -11.74 -1.73 -5.23
N PRO A 58 -11.93 -0.38 -5.24
CA PRO A 58 -10.80 0.54 -5.19
C PRO A 58 -9.96 0.40 -3.91
N LEU A 59 -10.58 0.15 -2.76
CA LEU A 59 -9.86 0.00 -1.50
C LEU A 59 -8.94 -1.23 -1.51
N LEU A 60 -9.37 -2.34 -2.11
CA LEU A 60 -8.51 -3.51 -2.34
C LEU A 60 -7.35 -3.19 -3.30
N CYS A 61 -7.61 -2.43 -4.37
CA CYS A 61 -6.57 -2.00 -5.29
C CYS A 61 -5.52 -1.12 -4.59
N PHE A 62 -5.95 -0.15 -3.78
CA PHE A 62 -5.04 0.68 -2.99
C PHE A 62 -4.24 -0.14 -1.98
N TRP A 63 -4.87 -1.11 -1.31
CA TRP A 63 -4.17 -2.00 -0.39
C TRP A 63 -3.08 -2.81 -1.09
N TYR A 64 -3.38 -3.37 -2.26
CA TYR A 64 -2.40 -4.09 -3.07
C TYR A 64 -1.23 -3.19 -3.51
N LEU A 65 -1.53 -1.99 -4.04
CA LEU A 65 -0.52 -1.03 -4.49
C LEU A 65 0.34 -0.50 -3.34
N ASP A 66 -0.25 -0.22 -2.19
CA ASP A 66 0.49 0.22 -1.00
C ASP A 66 1.47 -0.87 -0.53
N ALA A 67 1.04 -2.13 -0.50
CA ALA A 67 1.92 -3.26 -0.21
C ALA A 67 3.06 -3.40 -1.23
N PHE A 68 2.79 -3.11 -2.52
CA PHE A 68 3.81 -3.10 -3.57
C PHE A 68 4.88 -2.03 -3.31
N PHE A 69 4.47 -0.77 -3.06
CA PHE A 69 5.42 0.30 -2.78
C PHE A 69 6.21 0.07 -1.49
N LEU A 70 5.55 -0.44 -0.45
CA LEU A 70 6.20 -0.75 0.82
C LEU A 70 7.22 -1.89 0.68
N ARG A 71 6.93 -2.90 -0.14
CA ARG A 71 7.88 -3.96 -0.47
C ARG A 71 9.06 -3.43 -1.28
N ALA A 72 8.81 -2.57 -2.28
CA ALA A 72 9.87 -1.93 -3.06
C ALA A 72 10.79 -1.09 -2.16
N GLU A 73 10.23 -0.31 -1.23
CA GLU A 73 11.01 0.43 -0.24
C GLU A 73 11.93 -0.49 0.57
N LYS A 74 11.40 -1.63 1.08
CA LYS A 74 12.22 -2.62 1.81
C LYS A 74 13.37 -3.17 0.97
N MET A 75 13.15 -3.44 -0.33
CA MET A 75 14.21 -3.90 -1.24
C MET A 75 15.29 -2.82 -1.43
N TYR A 76 14.91 -1.56 -1.62
CA TYR A 76 15.88 -0.45 -1.72
C TYR A 76 16.65 -0.23 -0.40
N ARG A 77 16.03 -0.45 0.77
CA ARG A 77 16.74 -0.40 2.05
C ARG A 77 17.79 -1.51 2.17
N LYS A 78 17.49 -2.72 1.69
CA LYS A 78 18.48 -3.82 1.63
C LYS A 78 19.62 -3.53 0.66
N MET A 79 19.29 -2.93 -0.47
CA MET A 79 20.29 -2.46 -1.44
C MET A 79 21.21 -1.40 -0.80
N TYR A 80 20.67 -0.45 -0.08
CA TYR A 80 21.43 0.57 0.65
C TYR A 80 22.41 -0.05 1.65
N GLU A 81 21.94 -0.99 2.48
CA GLU A 81 22.79 -1.72 3.45
C GLU A 81 23.92 -2.47 2.73
N TRP A 82 23.62 -3.12 1.61
CA TRP A 82 24.59 -3.86 0.80
C TRP A 82 25.64 -2.92 0.20
N VAL A 83 25.24 -1.82 -0.43
CA VAL A 83 26.15 -0.83 -1.02
C VAL A 83 27.11 -0.29 0.04
N LEU A 84 26.62 0.09 1.21
CA LEU A 84 27.47 0.58 2.29
C LEU A 84 28.54 -0.44 2.72
N LYS A 85 28.17 -1.73 2.75
CA LYS A 85 29.10 -2.81 3.11
C LYS A 85 30.16 -3.02 2.03
N GLU A 86 29.74 -3.19 0.77
CA GLU A 86 30.67 -3.45 -0.36
C GLU A 86 31.64 -2.29 -0.55
N ARG A 87 31.20 -1.04 -0.43
CA ARG A 87 32.06 0.14 -0.60
C ARG A 87 33.08 0.27 0.54
N LYS A 88 32.74 -0.17 1.77
CA LYS A 88 33.73 -0.26 2.88
C LYS A 88 34.82 -1.30 2.59
N GLU A 89 34.48 -2.38 1.88
CA GLU A 89 35.44 -3.41 1.47
C GLU A 89 36.24 -3.03 0.21
N GLY A 90 36.01 -1.84 -0.36
CA GLY A 90 36.70 -1.34 -1.56
C GLY A 90 36.22 -1.95 -2.88
N LYS A 91 35.13 -2.71 -2.86
CA LYS A 91 34.54 -3.30 -4.06
C LYS A 91 33.71 -2.29 -4.82
N MET A 92 33.81 -2.27 -6.17
CA MET A 92 33.12 -1.35 -7.05
C MET A 92 32.08 -2.05 -7.96
N ASP A 93 31.76 -3.30 -7.66
CA ASP A 93 30.82 -4.08 -8.45
C ASP A 93 29.42 -3.43 -8.40
N PHE A 94 28.75 -3.40 -9.54
CA PHE A 94 27.38 -2.86 -9.68
C PHE A 94 27.23 -1.39 -9.25
N GLN A 95 28.27 -0.58 -9.46
CA GLN A 95 28.18 0.85 -9.16
C GLN A 95 27.09 1.51 -10.02
N TYR A 96 26.23 2.34 -9.39
CA TYR A 96 25.07 2.98 -10.00
C TYR A 96 23.97 2.03 -10.55
N ASP A 97 24.02 0.75 -10.23
CA ASP A 97 22.92 -0.15 -10.54
C ASP A 97 21.80 0.05 -9.49
N LEU A 98 20.68 0.58 -9.94
CA LEU A 98 19.51 0.89 -9.09
C LEU A 98 18.42 -0.20 -9.16
N ASP A 99 18.72 -1.39 -9.69
CA ASP A 99 17.76 -2.49 -9.72
C ASP A 99 17.70 -3.22 -8.35
N PRO A 100 16.61 -3.04 -7.58
CA PRO A 100 16.46 -3.67 -6.28
C PRO A 100 16.04 -5.15 -6.38
N SER A 101 15.77 -5.68 -7.59
CA SER A 101 15.23 -7.03 -7.81
C SER A 101 16.14 -8.14 -7.26
N ARG A 102 17.45 -7.88 -7.21
CA ARG A 102 18.45 -8.78 -6.59
C ARG A 102 18.18 -9.08 -5.12
N PHE A 103 17.50 -8.16 -4.43
CA PHE A 103 17.18 -8.29 -3.00
C PHE A 103 15.77 -8.84 -2.76
N LYS A 104 15.07 -9.28 -3.82
CA LYS A 104 13.70 -9.82 -3.75
C LYS A 104 13.55 -10.96 -2.75
N ASN A 105 14.56 -11.81 -2.63
CA ASN A 105 14.55 -12.97 -1.73
C ASN A 105 14.99 -12.62 -0.29
N GLN A 106 15.50 -11.40 -0.07
CA GLN A 106 15.92 -10.92 1.25
C GLN A 106 14.84 -10.11 1.98
N VAL A 107 13.71 -9.91 1.31
CA VAL A 107 12.54 -9.21 1.87
C VAL A 107 11.33 -10.13 1.85
N GLU A 108 10.38 -9.83 2.71
CA GLU A 108 9.13 -10.57 2.81
C GLU A 108 8.39 -10.62 1.47
N THR A 109 7.60 -11.68 1.28
CA THR A 109 6.75 -11.80 0.10
C THR A 109 5.70 -10.69 0.07
N HIS A 110 5.17 -10.41 -1.12
CA HIS A 110 4.14 -9.38 -1.29
C HIS A 110 2.93 -9.61 -0.37
N CYS A 111 2.46 -10.85 -0.26
CA CYS A 111 1.36 -11.20 0.63
C CYS A 111 1.68 -10.94 2.12
N CYS A 112 2.90 -11.26 2.58
CA CYS A 112 3.29 -10.97 3.96
C CYS A 112 3.31 -9.47 4.25
N VAL A 113 3.79 -8.65 3.31
CA VAL A 113 3.77 -7.19 3.44
C VAL A 113 2.34 -6.66 3.44
N MET A 114 1.48 -7.16 2.54
CA MET A 114 0.07 -6.79 2.45
C MET A 114 -0.67 -7.05 3.77
N PHE A 115 -0.37 -8.16 4.45
CA PHE A 115 -0.94 -8.49 5.76
C PHE A 115 -0.10 -8.01 6.95
N SER A 116 0.82 -7.07 6.75
CA SER A 116 1.53 -6.41 7.85
C SER A 116 0.56 -5.71 8.81
N LYS A 117 0.95 -5.54 10.07
CA LYS A 117 0.09 -4.93 11.10
C LYS A 117 -0.46 -3.57 10.65
N THR A 118 0.39 -2.73 10.07
CA THR A 118 0.02 -1.37 9.64
C THR A 118 -1.01 -1.37 8.51
N LEU A 119 -0.78 -2.17 7.44
CA LEU A 119 -1.69 -2.20 6.30
C LEU A 119 -3.02 -2.87 6.66
N ARG A 120 -2.96 -3.96 7.43
CA ARG A 120 -4.16 -4.67 7.88
C ARG A 120 -5.08 -3.79 8.73
N VAL A 121 -4.53 -2.99 9.64
CA VAL A 121 -5.32 -2.05 10.44
C VAL A 121 -5.86 -0.93 9.56
N PHE A 122 -5.01 -0.33 8.71
CA PHE A 122 -5.38 0.82 7.91
C PHE A 122 -6.47 0.52 6.86
N TYR A 123 -6.39 -0.61 6.17
CA TYR A 123 -7.36 -1.01 5.14
C TYR A 123 -8.44 -1.94 5.69
N GLY A 124 -8.12 -2.78 6.67
CA GLY A 124 -9.06 -3.75 7.24
C GLY A 124 -10.19 -3.08 8.02
N ILE A 125 -9.91 -2.05 8.83
CA ILE A 125 -10.95 -1.36 9.59
C ILE A 125 -11.99 -0.70 8.68
N PRO A 126 -11.63 0.13 7.67
CA PRO A 126 -12.60 0.67 6.74
C PRO A 126 -13.40 -0.40 5.98
N LEU A 127 -12.74 -1.48 5.55
CA LEU A 127 -13.43 -2.59 4.89
C LEU A 127 -14.48 -3.25 5.80
N LEU A 128 -14.16 -3.48 7.06
CA LEU A 128 -15.10 -4.04 8.05
C LEU A 128 -16.27 -3.08 8.30
N VAL A 129 -16.02 -1.78 8.40
CA VAL A 129 -17.08 -0.77 8.57
C VAL A 129 -18.02 -0.77 7.37
N VAL A 130 -17.47 -0.75 6.15
CA VAL A 130 -18.30 -0.78 4.93
C VAL A 130 -19.10 -2.07 4.84
N LEU A 131 -18.49 -3.21 5.15
CA LEU A 131 -19.18 -4.50 5.18
C LEU A 131 -20.31 -4.51 6.21
N PHE A 132 -20.08 -3.96 7.40
CA PHE A 132 -21.10 -3.84 8.44
C PHE A 132 -22.28 -2.97 7.98
N VAL A 133 -22.02 -1.82 7.37
CA VAL A 133 -23.06 -0.93 6.81
C VAL A 133 -23.88 -1.63 5.73
N ILE A 134 -23.22 -2.39 4.82
CA ILE A 134 -23.89 -3.15 3.79
C ILE A 134 -24.81 -4.22 4.40
N LEU A 135 -24.29 -4.99 5.37
CA LEU A 135 -25.07 -6.04 6.04
C LEU A 135 -26.25 -5.47 6.82
N TYR A 136 -26.07 -4.33 7.48
CA TYR A 136 -27.15 -3.67 8.22
C TYR A 136 -28.27 -3.23 7.28
N ASN A 137 -27.95 -2.53 6.19
CA ASN A 137 -28.94 -2.11 5.20
C ASN A 137 -29.60 -3.29 4.46
N SER A 138 -28.88 -4.39 4.23
CA SER A 138 -29.43 -5.58 3.59
C SER A 138 -30.48 -6.29 4.47
N ARG A 139 -30.38 -6.17 5.79
CA ARG A 139 -31.37 -6.74 6.71
C ARG A 139 -32.74 -6.11 6.54
N ASP A 140 -32.82 -4.81 6.30
CA ASP A 140 -34.07 -4.10 6.11
C ASP A 140 -34.75 -4.52 4.79
N ILE A 141 -33.98 -4.78 3.75
CA ILE A 141 -34.47 -5.31 2.48
C ILE A 141 -34.99 -6.75 2.63
N ILE A 142 -34.25 -7.59 3.36
CA ILE A 142 -34.64 -8.99 3.61
C ILE A 142 -35.88 -9.06 4.50
N CYS A 143 -35.99 -8.21 5.53
CA CYS A 143 -37.19 -8.12 6.36
C CYS A 143 -38.43 -7.70 5.58
N CYS A 144 -38.31 -6.71 4.68
CA CYS A 144 -39.42 -6.32 3.78
C CYS A 144 -39.84 -7.41 2.79
N CYS A 145 -38.89 -8.23 2.32
CA CYS A 145 -39.21 -9.36 1.44
C CYS A 145 -39.79 -10.56 2.19
N PHE A 146 -39.51 -10.75 3.49
CA PHE A 146 -40.01 -11.87 4.29
C PHE A 146 -41.29 -11.57 5.06
N CYS A 147 -41.56 -10.31 5.40
CA CYS A 147 -42.82 -9.86 5.99
C CYS A 147 -43.77 -9.37 4.91
N GLY A 148 -43.97 -10.18 3.86
CA GLY A 148 -44.86 -9.85 2.76
C GLY A 148 -46.22 -9.31 3.23
N CYS A 149 -46.40 -7.99 3.06
CA CYS A 149 -47.71 -7.37 2.85
C CYS A 149 -47.80 -6.92 1.43
#